data_9e55723f9ca11a040fe3e45ea7d459e3
#
_entry.id   9e55723f9ca11a040fe3e45ea7d459e3
#
_cell.length_a   1.000
_cell.length_b   1.000
_cell.length_c   1.000
_cell.angle_alpha   90.00
_cell.angle_beta   90.00
_cell.angle_gamma   90.00
#
_symmetry.space_group_name_H-M   'P 1'
#
loop_
_entity.id
_entity.type
_entity.pdbx_description
1 polymer ?
#
loop_
_entity_poly.entity_id
_entity_poly.type
_entity_poly.pdbx_seq_one_letter_code
_entity_poly.pdbx_strand_id
1 'polypeptide(L)'
;MLYNHNELKDKYKSTYQIRKALKNKEIFKIEKGIYSDVPNVHYLEVIMKKYSYGIFTSYSAYYYHNLTDVIPNKMYLATNRNATTIHSDKIQQVRMKDELYNLGKTQIEYEGITINIYDKERMLIDLARNKNQIGYDLYKEIISNYRKQVNSLDTQKIEEYLQYFVNSDKIFEIIQDEVF
;
A
#
# COMPACT_ATOMS: atom_id res chain seq x y z
N MET A 1 -12.17 -17.29 3.32
CA MET A 1 -11.82 -16.41 4.47
C MET A 1 -10.39 -16.68 4.90
N LEU A 2 -9.62 -15.62 5.21
CA LEU A 2 -8.24 -15.75 5.71
C LEU A 2 -8.17 -15.72 7.23
N TYR A 3 -7.31 -16.54 7.79
CA TYR A 3 -7.09 -16.66 9.23
C TYR A 3 -5.61 -16.51 9.57
N ASN A 4 -5.31 -15.79 10.62
CA ASN A 4 -4.01 -15.90 11.29
C ASN A 4 -4.02 -17.08 12.29
N HIS A 5 -2.86 -17.38 12.89
CA HIS A 5 -2.74 -18.54 13.80
C HIS A 5 -3.61 -18.41 15.06
N ASN A 6 -3.81 -17.19 15.59
CA ASN A 6 -4.63 -16.99 16.79
C ASN A 6 -6.11 -17.21 16.47
N GLU A 7 -6.60 -16.65 15.36
CA GLU A 7 -7.98 -16.88 14.88
C GLU A 7 -8.27 -18.37 14.63
N LEU A 8 -7.28 -19.13 14.14
CA LEU A 8 -7.44 -20.59 14.04
C LEU A 8 -7.49 -21.28 15.38
N LYS A 9 -6.70 -20.85 16.36
CA LYS A 9 -6.79 -21.40 17.73
C LYS A 9 -8.17 -21.15 18.35
N ASP A 10 -8.72 -19.97 18.13
CA ASP A 10 -10.06 -19.63 18.63
C ASP A 10 -11.15 -20.49 17.96
N LYS A 11 -11.02 -20.72 16.65
CA LYS A 11 -11.97 -21.53 15.85
C LYS A 11 -11.88 -23.03 16.19
N TYR A 12 -10.68 -23.57 16.26
CA TYR A 12 -10.44 -25.03 16.41
C TYR A 12 -10.10 -25.46 17.83
N LYS A 13 -9.90 -24.51 18.76
CA LYS A 13 -9.63 -24.73 20.20
C LYS A 13 -8.38 -25.55 20.53
N SER A 14 -7.78 -26.26 19.57
CA SER A 14 -6.55 -27.02 19.80
C SER A 14 -5.67 -27.14 18.56
N THR A 15 -4.36 -27.23 18.77
CA THR A 15 -3.37 -27.45 17.69
C THR A 15 -3.58 -28.79 17.00
N TYR A 16 -4.08 -29.80 17.72
CA TYR A 16 -4.41 -31.08 17.13
C TYR A 16 -5.53 -30.98 16.11
N GLN A 17 -6.62 -30.26 16.44
CA GLN A 17 -7.73 -30.03 15.50
C GLN A 17 -7.33 -29.23 14.28
N ILE A 18 -6.46 -28.21 14.44
CA ILE A 18 -5.89 -27.46 13.32
C ILE A 18 -5.12 -28.40 12.36
N ARG A 19 -4.26 -29.28 12.91
CA ARG A 19 -3.54 -30.27 12.10
C ARG A 19 -4.47 -31.24 11.38
N LYS A 20 -5.53 -31.69 12.05
CA LYS A 20 -6.56 -32.55 11.45
C LYS A 20 -7.29 -31.86 10.30
N ALA A 21 -7.71 -30.60 10.49
CA ALA A 21 -8.35 -29.78 9.47
C ALA A 21 -7.44 -29.54 8.25
N LEU A 22 -6.15 -29.31 8.47
CA LEU A 22 -5.15 -29.23 7.38
C LEU A 22 -5.03 -30.55 6.63
N LYS A 23 -4.97 -31.68 7.33
CA LYS A 23 -4.90 -33.04 6.72
C LYS A 23 -6.15 -33.35 5.92
N ASN A 24 -7.31 -32.98 6.42
CA ASN A 24 -8.61 -33.19 5.78
C ASN A 24 -8.90 -32.17 4.65
N LYS A 25 -7.99 -31.18 4.39
CA LYS A 25 -8.20 -30.09 3.44
C LYS A 25 -9.43 -29.21 3.72
N GLU A 26 -9.82 -29.12 5.00
CA GLU A 26 -10.85 -28.19 5.46
C GLU A 26 -10.30 -26.75 5.53
N ILE A 27 -8.98 -26.64 5.72
CA ILE A 27 -8.22 -25.39 5.63
C ILE A 27 -6.90 -25.63 4.90
N PHE A 28 -6.33 -24.58 4.33
CA PHE A 28 -5.09 -24.57 3.57
C PHE A 28 -4.11 -23.60 4.20
N LYS A 29 -2.84 -24.00 4.29
CA LYS A 29 -1.76 -23.09 4.67
C LYS A 29 -1.32 -22.33 3.45
N ILE A 30 -1.60 -21.02 3.39
CA ILE A 30 -1.23 -20.15 2.26
C ILE A 30 0.23 -19.72 2.38
N GLU A 31 0.63 -19.24 3.57
CA GLU A 31 2.02 -18.95 3.91
C GLU A 31 2.27 -19.07 5.42
N LYS A 32 3.47 -18.73 5.88
CA LYS A 32 3.80 -18.79 7.31
C LYS A 32 2.88 -17.88 8.13
N GLY A 33 2.02 -18.49 8.96
CA GLY A 33 1.10 -17.79 9.85
C GLY A 33 -0.23 -17.39 9.23
N ILE A 34 -0.46 -17.63 7.92
CA ILE A 34 -1.71 -17.33 7.21
C ILE A 34 -2.30 -18.61 6.64
N TYR A 35 -3.58 -18.78 6.86
CA TYR A 35 -4.38 -19.94 6.45
C TYR A 35 -5.69 -19.48 5.80
N SER A 36 -6.31 -20.35 5.00
CA SER A 36 -7.56 -20.07 4.31
C SER A 36 -8.47 -21.30 4.29
N ASP A 37 -9.76 -21.10 4.17
CA ASP A 37 -10.76 -22.13 3.87
C ASP A 37 -10.83 -22.49 2.37
N VAL A 38 -10.10 -21.75 1.53
CA VAL A 38 -9.94 -22.07 0.10
C VAL A 38 -8.48 -22.19 -0.28
N PRO A 39 -8.12 -23.01 -1.28
CA PRO A 39 -6.72 -23.27 -1.63
C PRO A 39 -6.04 -22.09 -2.32
N ASN A 40 -6.80 -21.29 -3.07
CA ASN A 40 -6.29 -20.16 -3.83
C ASN A 40 -6.87 -18.85 -3.26
N VAL A 41 -5.99 -17.95 -2.88
CA VAL A 41 -6.32 -16.64 -2.31
C VAL A 41 -5.55 -15.58 -3.08
N HIS A 42 -6.20 -14.46 -3.34
CA HIS A 42 -5.53 -13.33 -3.98
C HIS A 42 -4.40 -12.80 -3.09
N TYR A 43 -3.24 -12.52 -3.69
CA TYR A 43 -2.05 -12.15 -2.92
C TYR A 43 -2.24 -10.85 -2.10
N LEU A 44 -3.02 -9.89 -2.60
CA LEU A 44 -3.36 -8.66 -1.87
C LEU A 44 -4.11 -8.94 -0.57
N GLU A 45 -5.04 -9.90 -0.56
CA GLU A 45 -5.74 -10.31 0.67
C GLU A 45 -4.76 -10.84 1.72
N VAL A 46 -3.78 -11.65 1.25
CA VAL A 46 -2.73 -12.18 2.12
C VAL A 46 -1.88 -11.06 2.72
N ILE A 47 -1.48 -10.07 1.90
CA ILE A 47 -0.72 -8.89 2.35
C ILE A 47 -1.52 -8.09 3.37
N MET A 48 -2.80 -7.77 3.08
CA MET A 48 -3.64 -6.99 3.99
C MET A 48 -3.93 -7.74 5.30
N LYS A 49 -4.08 -9.06 5.23
CA LYS A 49 -4.24 -9.88 6.44
C LYS A 49 -2.99 -9.93 7.30
N LYS A 50 -1.82 -10.07 6.67
CA LYS A 50 -0.54 -10.23 7.38
C LYS A 50 0.03 -8.90 7.87
N TYR A 51 -0.14 -7.85 7.08
CA TYR A 51 0.40 -6.52 7.32
C TYR A 51 -0.72 -5.46 7.32
N SER A 52 -1.76 -5.68 8.14
CA SER A 52 -2.93 -4.79 8.25
C SER A 52 -2.59 -3.34 8.60
N TYR A 53 -1.42 -3.14 9.20
CA TYR A 53 -0.85 -1.82 9.46
C TYR A 53 -0.10 -1.22 8.26
N GLY A 54 0.22 -2.01 7.24
CA GLY A 54 0.91 -1.55 6.03
C GLY A 54 0.00 -0.68 5.15
N ILE A 55 0.57 0.36 4.56
CA ILE A 55 -0.11 1.28 3.65
C ILE A 55 0.64 1.24 2.31
N PHE A 56 -0.05 0.92 1.22
CA PHE A 56 0.58 0.96 -0.11
C PHE A 56 1.07 2.37 -0.44
N THR A 57 2.30 2.47 -0.93
CA THR A 57 3.00 3.73 -1.23
C THR A 57 3.88 3.60 -2.47
N SER A 58 4.49 4.70 -2.91
CA SER A 58 5.46 4.72 -3.99
C SER A 58 4.92 4.01 -5.26
N TYR A 59 5.75 3.21 -5.93
CA TYR A 59 5.39 2.52 -7.17
C TYR A 59 4.11 1.68 -7.08
N SER A 60 3.87 1.05 -5.94
CA SER A 60 2.63 0.28 -5.74
C SER A 60 1.39 1.17 -5.66
N ALA A 61 1.49 2.32 -5.01
CA ALA A 61 0.36 3.25 -4.92
C ALA A 61 0.06 3.89 -6.28
N TYR A 62 1.08 4.26 -7.07
CA TYR A 62 0.85 4.77 -8.43
C TYR A 62 0.15 3.74 -9.31
N TYR A 63 0.55 2.48 -9.22
CA TYR A 63 -0.08 1.39 -9.95
C TYR A 63 -1.54 1.18 -9.53
N TYR A 64 -1.83 1.04 -8.24
CA TYR A 64 -3.19 0.82 -7.75
C TYR A 64 -4.13 2.02 -7.93
N HIS A 65 -3.60 3.22 -8.07
CA HIS A 65 -4.37 4.41 -8.44
C HIS A 65 -4.56 4.57 -9.96
N ASN A 66 -4.10 3.63 -10.77
CA ASN A 66 -4.11 3.70 -12.24
C ASN A 66 -3.37 4.96 -12.77
N LEU A 67 -2.25 5.32 -12.12
CA LEU A 67 -1.38 6.42 -12.54
C LEU A 67 -0.22 5.94 -13.41
N THR A 68 -0.03 4.63 -13.50
CA THR A 68 0.91 3.94 -14.40
C THR A 68 0.45 2.51 -14.65
N ASP A 69 0.80 1.97 -15.81
CA ASP A 69 0.60 0.54 -16.15
C ASP A 69 1.82 -0.32 -15.75
N VAL A 70 2.88 0.30 -15.25
CA VAL A 70 4.09 -0.41 -14.83
C VAL A 70 3.85 -1.16 -13.53
N ILE A 71 3.82 -2.49 -13.61
CA ILE A 71 3.71 -3.37 -12.45
C ILE A 71 5.00 -3.30 -11.64
N PRO A 72 4.96 -2.92 -10.34
CA PRO A 72 6.16 -2.81 -9.54
C PRO A 72 6.77 -4.20 -9.23
N ASN A 73 8.10 -4.30 -9.28
CA ASN A 73 8.83 -5.54 -8.98
C ASN A 73 8.60 -6.05 -7.55
N LYS A 74 8.32 -5.12 -6.63
CA LYS A 74 8.00 -5.40 -5.24
C LYS A 74 6.80 -4.59 -4.82
N MET A 75 6.08 -5.05 -3.82
CA MET A 75 5.03 -4.26 -3.17
C MET A 75 5.65 -3.29 -2.17
N TYR A 76 5.44 -2.01 -2.39
CA TYR A 76 5.94 -0.95 -1.52
C TYR A 76 4.91 -0.67 -0.42
N LEU A 77 5.28 -1.00 0.82
CA LEU A 77 4.43 -0.79 2.00
C LEU A 77 5.07 0.21 2.97
N ALA A 78 4.40 1.32 3.17
CA ALA A 78 4.73 2.25 4.24
C ALA A 78 4.35 1.64 5.59
N THR A 79 5.22 1.78 6.54
CA THR A 79 5.03 1.37 7.93
C THR A 79 5.55 2.46 8.86
N ASN A 80 5.04 2.49 10.08
CA ASN A 80 5.63 3.32 11.11
C ASN A 80 7.13 2.99 11.27
N ARG A 81 7.96 3.99 11.56
CA ARG A 81 9.41 3.82 11.71
C ARG A 81 9.82 2.75 12.72
N ASN A 82 9.01 2.55 13.76
CA ASN A 82 9.24 1.60 14.84
C ASN A 82 8.65 0.20 14.56
N ALA A 83 8.00 0.02 13.40
CA ALA A 83 7.41 -1.27 13.05
C ALA A 83 8.48 -2.35 12.85
N THR A 84 8.12 -3.58 13.15
CA THR A 84 8.97 -4.76 12.91
C THR A 84 9.39 -4.83 11.44
N THR A 85 10.64 -5.22 11.18
CA THR A 85 11.15 -5.38 9.83
C THR A 85 10.39 -6.51 9.11
N ILE A 86 9.93 -6.20 7.90
CA ILE A 86 9.29 -7.16 7.01
C ILE A 86 10.40 -7.91 6.26
N HIS A 87 10.57 -9.19 6.55
CA HIS A 87 11.49 -10.06 5.84
C HIS A 87 10.75 -10.76 4.68
N SER A 88 10.78 -10.15 3.50
CA SER A 88 10.15 -10.69 2.29
C SER A 88 10.82 -10.12 1.04
N ASP A 89 11.17 -10.98 0.11
CA ASP A 89 11.75 -10.56 -1.18
C ASP A 89 10.73 -9.82 -2.07
N LYS A 90 9.45 -10.01 -1.80
CA LYS A 90 8.33 -9.42 -2.56
C LYS A 90 7.86 -8.07 -2.02
N ILE A 91 8.34 -7.65 -0.83
CA ILE A 91 7.90 -6.43 -0.18
C ILE A 91 9.10 -5.51 0.04
N GLN A 92 8.94 -4.28 -0.36
CA GLN A 92 9.82 -3.16 -0.01
C GLN A 92 9.16 -2.37 1.11
N GLN A 93 9.66 -2.50 2.33
CA GLN A 93 9.20 -1.71 3.47
C GLN A 93 9.76 -0.29 3.40
N VAL A 94 8.88 0.70 3.48
CA VAL A 94 9.21 2.13 3.54
C VAL A 94 8.86 2.64 4.93
N ARG A 95 9.88 3.00 5.71
CA ARG A 95 9.67 3.45 7.09
C ARG A 95 9.34 4.94 7.12
N MET A 96 8.19 5.28 7.70
CA MET A 96 7.70 6.66 7.82
C MET A 96 7.80 7.15 9.27
N LYS A 97 8.06 8.46 9.43
CA LYS A 97 7.88 9.13 10.73
C LYS A 97 6.40 9.14 11.10
N ASP A 98 6.09 9.16 12.38
CA ASP A 98 4.72 9.07 12.90
C ASP A 98 3.77 10.12 12.29
N GLU A 99 4.26 11.35 12.15
CA GLU A 99 3.52 12.47 11.57
C GLU A 99 3.11 12.21 10.11
N LEU A 100 4.01 11.60 9.33
CA LEU A 100 3.80 11.33 7.91
C LEU A 100 3.12 9.98 7.64
N TYR A 101 3.12 9.06 8.61
CA TYR A 101 2.59 7.72 8.42
C TYR A 101 1.08 7.69 8.26
N ASN A 102 0.36 8.53 9.00
CA ASN A 102 -1.10 8.60 8.92
C ASN A 102 -1.60 9.65 7.91
N LEU A 103 -0.71 10.52 7.44
CA LEU A 103 -1.07 11.61 6.52
C LEU A 103 -1.45 11.06 5.15
N GLY A 104 -2.69 11.29 4.72
CA GLY A 104 -3.22 10.82 3.45
C GLY A 104 -3.55 9.31 3.40
N LYS A 105 -3.59 8.65 4.56
CA LYS A 105 -4.01 7.24 4.63
C LYS A 105 -5.50 7.11 4.28
N THR A 106 -5.80 6.23 3.32
CA THR A 106 -7.16 5.91 2.90
C THR A 106 -7.30 4.43 2.57
N GLN A 107 -8.46 4.03 2.12
CA GLN A 107 -8.74 2.70 1.60
C GLN A 107 -9.37 2.82 0.22
N ILE A 108 -8.97 1.93 -0.67
CA ILE A 108 -9.63 1.76 -1.97
C ILE A 108 -9.99 0.29 -2.17
N GLU A 109 -10.94 0.04 -3.04
CA GLU A 109 -11.26 -1.29 -3.53
C GLU A 109 -10.49 -1.54 -4.84
N TYR A 110 -9.70 -2.60 -4.87
CA TYR A 110 -8.96 -3.02 -6.04
C TYR A 110 -9.24 -4.51 -6.30
N GLU A 111 -9.84 -4.83 -7.45
CA GLU A 111 -10.26 -6.19 -7.81
C GLU A 111 -11.13 -6.88 -6.73
N GLY A 112 -12.02 -6.12 -6.09
CA GLY A 112 -12.88 -6.61 -5.00
C GLY A 112 -12.18 -6.77 -3.64
N ILE A 113 -10.95 -6.28 -3.50
CA ILE A 113 -10.17 -6.34 -2.28
C ILE A 113 -9.94 -4.94 -1.73
N THR A 114 -10.32 -4.70 -0.49
CA THR A 114 -10.04 -3.44 0.20
C THR A 114 -8.56 -3.39 0.60
N ILE A 115 -7.84 -2.39 0.11
CA ILE A 115 -6.42 -2.17 0.44
C ILE A 115 -6.20 -0.83 1.13
N ASN A 116 -5.27 -0.80 2.10
CA ASN A 116 -4.81 0.45 2.70
C ASN A 116 -3.77 1.09 1.76
N ILE A 117 -3.96 2.36 1.42
CA ILE A 117 -3.12 3.08 0.47
C ILE A 117 -3.04 4.55 0.86
N TYR A 118 -2.01 5.27 0.45
CA TYR A 118 -2.05 6.73 0.48
C TYR A 118 -2.91 7.27 -0.65
N ASP A 119 -3.67 8.35 -0.36
CA ASP A 119 -4.50 9.02 -1.35
C ASP A 119 -3.66 9.69 -2.47
N LYS A 120 -4.32 10.09 -3.54
CA LYS A 120 -3.67 10.67 -4.72
C LYS A 120 -2.98 11.99 -4.40
N GLU A 121 -3.53 12.79 -3.52
CA GLU A 121 -2.99 14.08 -3.09
C GLU A 121 -1.65 13.89 -2.37
N ARG A 122 -1.59 12.93 -1.43
CA ARG A 122 -0.36 12.57 -0.76
C ARG A 122 0.67 11.97 -1.73
N MET A 123 0.23 11.11 -2.63
CA MET A 123 1.12 10.49 -3.62
C MET A 123 1.66 11.49 -4.62
N LEU A 124 0.92 12.55 -4.97
CA LEU A 124 1.41 13.64 -5.82
C LEU A 124 2.55 14.42 -5.14
N ILE A 125 2.41 14.72 -3.86
CA ILE A 125 3.47 15.35 -3.07
C ILE A 125 4.73 14.46 -3.04
N ASP A 126 4.55 13.16 -2.78
CA ASP A 126 5.69 12.23 -2.76
C ASP A 126 6.33 12.07 -4.15
N LEU A 127 5.56 12.15 -5.24
CA LEU A 127 6.06 12.18 -6.62
C LEU A 127 6.96 13.39 -6.87
N ALA A 128 6.46 14.60 -6.58
CA ALA A 128 7.20 15.85 -6.78
C ALA A 128 8.49 15.89 -5.94
N ARG A 129 8.45 15.44 -4.68
CA ARG A 129 9.61 15.35 -3.80
C ARG A 129 10.69 14.41 -4.31
N ASN A 130 10.29 13.30 -4.90
CA ASN A 130 11.19 12.24 -5.34
C ASN A 130 11.44 12.27 -6.86
N LYS A 131 11.13 13.36 -7.53
CA LYS A 131 11.25 13.54 -8.98
C LYS A 131 12.57 13.00 -9.55
N ASN A 132 13.69 13.31 -8.89
CA ASN A 132 15.02 12.92 -9.34
C ASN A 132 15.39 11.45 -9.02
N GLN A 133 14.55 10.73 -8.27
CA GLN A 133 14.78 9.33 -7.88
C GLN A 133 13.92 8.36 -8.70
N ILE A 134 12.96 8.89 -9.44
CA ILE A 134 12.05 8.13 -10.30
C ILE A 134 12.58 8.22 -11.73
N GLY A 135 12.57 7.09 -12.45
CA GLY A 135 12.97 7.09 -13.86
C GLY A 135 12.13 8.09 -14.67
N TYR A 136 12.79 8.85 -15.54
CA TYR A 136 12.19 9.98 -16.26
C TYR A 136 10.90 9.60 -17.01
N ASP A 137 10.90 8.50 -17.72
CA ASP A 137 9.74 8.06 -18.51
C ASP A 137 8.55 7.71 -17.61
N LEU A 138 8.79 6.98 -16.52
CA LEU A 138 7.77 6.65 -15.54
C LEU A 138 7.22 7.90 -14.83
N TYR A 139 8.10 8.84 -14.47
CA TYR A 139 7.69 10.11 -13.89
C TYR A 139 6.75 10.86 -14.81
N LYS A 140 7.11 11.01 -16.10
CA LYS A 140 6.27 11.67 -17.10
C LYS A 140 4.93 10.98 -17.33
N GLU A 141 4.91 9.65 -17.37
CA GLU A 141 3.67 8.88 -17.48
C GLU A 141 2.74 9.19 -16.30
N ILE A 142 3.26 9.13 -15.07
CA ILE A 142 2.48 9.39 -13.86
C ILE A 142 1.94 10.84 -13.88
N ILE A 143 2.77 11.84 -14.19
CA ILE A 143 2.35 13.25 -14.32
C ILE A 143 1.26 13.40 -15.37
N SER A 144 1.42 12.77 -16.55
CA SER A 144 0.41 12.82 -17.61
C SER A 144 -0.94 12.25 -17.13
N ASN A 145 -0.91 11.18 -16.34
CA ASN A 145 -2.11 10.57 -15.80
C ASN A 145 -2.72 11.41 -14.66
N TYR A 146 -1.93 12.11 -13.86
CA TYR A 146 -2.44 13.13 -12.93
C TYR A 146 -3.16 14.26 -13.65
N ARG A 147 -2.59 14.82 -14.74
CA ARG A 147 -3.24 15.85 -15.56
C ARG A 147 -4.61 15.45 -16.07
N LYS A 148 -4.78 14.18 -16.49
CA LYS A 148 -6.08 13.65 -16.93
C LYS A 148 -7.11 13.58 -15.80
N GLN A 149 -6.66 13.53 -14.56
CA GLN A 149 -7.49 13.39 -13.36
C GLN A 149 -7.50 14.67 -12.50
N VAL A 150 -6.95 15.79 -13.01
CA VAL A 150 -6.74 17.03 -12.23
C VAL A 150 -8.01 17.52 -11.53
N ASN A 151 -9.16 17.43 -12.18
CA ASN A 151 -10.45 17.85 -11.62
C ASN A 151 -10.94 16.98 -10.44
N SER A 152 -10.32 15.83 -10.20
CA SER A 152 -10.64 14.95 -9.07
C SER A 152 -9.70 15.13 -7.88
N LEU A 153 -8.68 15.97 -8.02
CA LEU A 153 -7.74 16.27 -6.95
C LEU A 153 -8.28 17.36 -6.03
N ASP A 154 -8.12 17.16 -4.74
CA ASP A 154 -8.45 18.14 -3.71
C ASP A 154 -7.22 19.03 -3.44
N THR A 155 -7.23 20.24 -4.03
CA THR A 155 -6.12 21.20 -3.88
C THR A 155 -5.94 21.69 -2.46
N GLN A 156 -7.04 21.85 -1.70
CA GLN A 156 -6.98 22.24 -0.29
C GLN A 156 -6.24 21.16 0.53
N LYS A 157 -6.52 19.92 0.25
CA LYS A 157 -5.84 18.77 0.87
C LYS A 157 -4.34 18.73 0.56
N ILE A 158 -3.96 19.07 -0.69
CA ILE A 158 -2.55 19.17 -1.08
C ILE A 158 -1.85 20.26 -0.25
N GLU A 159 -2.46 21.45 -0.13
CA GLU A 159 -1.91 22.54 0.67
C GLU A 159 -1.80 22.18 2.16
N GLU A 160 -2.81 21.53 2.73
CA GLU A 160 -2.79 21.05 4.11
C GLU A 160 -1.66 20.03 4.34
N TYR A 161 -1.49 19.08 3.42
CA TYR A 161 -0.44 18.06 3.54
C TYR A 161 0.96 18.64 3.38
N LEU A 162 1.15 19.62 2.51
CA LEU A 162 2.44 20.27 2.28
C LEU A 162 3.06 20.86 3.54
N GLN A 163 2.24 21.28 4.51
CA GLN A 163 2.72 21.83 5.78
C GLN A 163 3.56 20.84 6.59
N TYR A 164 3.44 19.54 6.33
CA TYR A 164 4.23 18.50 7.00
C TYR A 164 5.57 18.20 6.31
N PHE A 165 5.87 18.88 5.20
CA PHE A 165 7.06 18.59 4.41
C PHE A 165 8.04 19.77 4.38
N VAL A 166 9.32 19.43 4.46
CA VAL A 166 10.40 20.41 4.25
C VAL A 166 10.41 20.81 2.77
N ASN A 167 10.67 22.08 2.47
CA ASN A 167 10.64 22.65 1.12
C ASN A 167 9.25 22.60 0.46
N SER A 168 8.20 22.79 1.24
CA SER A 168 6.81 22.80 0.77
C SER A 168 6.58 23.69 -0.44
N ASP A 169 7.12 24.91 -0.43
CA ASP A 169 6.97 25.88 -1.52
C ASP A 169 7.52 25.35 -2.84
N LYS A 170 8.70 24.75 -2.82
CA LYS A 170 9.31 24.15 -4.01
C LYS A 170 8.52 22.92 -4.51
N ILE A 171 7.99 22.13 -3.61
CA ILE A 171 7.14 20.97 -3.96
C ILE A 171 5.85 21.47 -4.61
N PHE A 172 5.24 22.51 -4.03
CA PHE A 172 4.03 23.12 -4.55
C PHE A 172 4.25 23.71 -5.93
N GLU A 173 5.35 24.45 -6.16
CA GLU A 173 5.75 24.98 -7.46
C GLU A 173 5.84 23.88 -8.52
N ILE A 174 6.51 22.76 -8.21
CA ILE A 174 6.58 21.60 -9.12
C ILE A 174 5.19 21.04 -9.44
N ILE A 175 4.32 20.93 -8.45
CA ILE A 175 2.96 20.42 -8.63
C ILE A 175 2.14 21.37 -9.50
N GLN A 176 2.24 22.68 -9.28
CA GLN A 176 1.54 23.70 -10.09
C GLN A 176 2.02 23.69 -11.55
N ASP A 177 3.31 23.68 -11.77
CA ASP A 177 3.88 23.72 -13.12
C ASP A 177 3.62 22.47 -13.95
N GLU A 178 3.56 21.30 -13.27
CA GLU A 178 3.55 20.03 -13.98
C GLU A 178 2.17 19.36 -14.01
N VAL A 179 1.25 19.72 -13.15
CA VAL A 179 -0.07 19.08 -13.06
C VAL A 179 -1.22 20.04 -13.31
N PHE A 180 -1.17 21.24 -12.76
CA PHE A 180 -2.19 22.29 -12.90
C PHE A 180 -1.83 23.29 -13.98
#